data_a04351aafbb8b33caf7c822bcda2a57d
#
_entry.id   a04351aafbb8b33caf7c822bcda2a57d
#
_cell.length_a   1.000
_cell.length_b   1.000
_cell.length_c   1.000
_cell.angle_alpha   90.00
_cell.angle_beta   90.00
_cell.angle_gamma   90.00
#
_symmetry.space_group_name_H-M   'P 1'
#
loop_
_entity.id
_entity.type
_entity.pdbx_description
1 polymer ?
#
loop_
_entity_poly.entity_id
_entity_poly.type
_entity_poly.pdbx_seq_one_letter_code
_entity_poly.pdbx_strand_id
1 'polypeptide(L)'
;MEKCSVAKLGDIYLRATWVEQDLFLMIMSGAEAWRGELLEDQCRKLDEKFGDSIGSSFQMLAKEAFVAPSENHEISIEAGNLIWRKVGGKKKMKLTEIELSPVNFLDAQKEIFDYLLKTNMEVTSKNKEYARRQENLVAEMKKSRTMLRNFEKVKEEIEDRLYETFLPVLNSKKRKIRELEERLGDSHNTETRVSHGGEEYGSDTEEEMSEGEGGNEHAECEDTLVSKDKNDSLDLLEDSF
;
A
#
# COMPACT_ATOMS: atom_id res chain seq x y z
N MET A 1 7.55 21.29 -15.92
CA MET A 1 8.02 21.00 -14.54
C MET A 1 9.43 20.46 -14.64
N GLU A 2 10.40 21.14 -14.03
CA GLU A 2 11.79 20.70 -13.98
C GLU A 2 11.90 19.43 -13.11
N LYS A 3 12.43 18.36 -13.68
CA LYS A 3 12.74 17.12 -12.96
C LYS A 3 14.24 16.94 -12.93
N CYS A 4 14.78 16.85 -11.74
CA CYS A 4 16.21 16.67 -11.54
C CYS A 4 16.46 15.37 -10.77
N SER A 5 17.51 14.67 -11.10
CA SER A 5 17.99 13.47 -10.43
C SER A 5 19.51 13.49 -10.31
N VAL A 6 20.02 12.83 -9.29
CA VAL A 6 21.45 12.59 -9.11
C VAL A 6 21.66 11.09 -8.97
N ALA A 7 22.59 10.56 -9.75
CA ALA A 7 22.94 9.15 -9.76
C ALA A 7 24.47 8.96 -9.65
N LYS A 8 24.87 7.82 -9.11
CA LYS A 8 26.26 7.37 -9.10
C LYS A 8 26.39 6.17 -10.03
N LEU A 9 27.27 6.25 -11.01
CA LEU A 9 27.54 5.24 -12.04
C LEU A 9 29.02 4.87 -12.00
N GLY A 10 29.37 3.87 -11.19
CA GLY A 10 30.78 3.56 -10.91
C GLY A 10 31.47 4.73 -10.23
N ASP A 11 32.47 5.32 -10.89
CA ASP A 11 33.21 6.48 -10.41
C ASP A 11 32.68 7.82 -10.91
N ILE A 12 31.56 7.79 -11.65
CA ILE A 12 30.92 8.96 -12.23
C ILE A 12 29.74 9.38 -11.34
N TYR A 13 29.70 10.66 -10.95
CA TYR A 13 28.53 11.30 -10.36
C TYR A 13 27.85 12.13 -11.44
N LEU A 14 26.58 11.84 -11.66
CA LEU A 14 25.77 12.42 -12.71
C LEU A 14 24.56 13.13 -12.10
N ARG A 15 24.37 14.41 -12.46
CA ARG A 15 23.11 15.10 -12.23
C ARG A 15 22.42 15.29 -13.57
N ALA A 16 21.22 14.77 -13.74
CA ALA A 16 20.38 14.91 -14.90
C ALA A 16 19.22 15.86 -14.57
N THR A 17 19.08 16.91 -15.35
CA THR A 17 18.00 17.89 -15.19
C THR A 17 17.20 17.95 -16.47
N TRP A 18 15.89 17.68 -16.36
CA TRP A 18 14.95 17.78 -17.46
C TRP A 18 14.19 19.09 -17.38
N VAL A 19 14.30 19.88 -18.43
CA VAL A 19 13.52 21.11 -18.63
C VAL A 19 12.68 20.89 -19.88
N GLU A 20 11.38 20.69 -19.68
CA GLU A 20 10.45 20.29 -20.73
C GLU A 20 10.88 18.96 -21.40
N GLN A 21 11.48 19.01 -22.57
CA GLN A 21 11.98 17.86 -23.32
C GLN A 21 13.51 17.84 -23.46
N ASP A 22 14.19 18.89 -23.02
CA ASP A 22 15.64 19.00 -23.05
C ASP A 22 16.27 18.34 -21.82
N LEU A 23 17.38 17.65 -21.99
CA LEU A 23 18.16 17.03 -20.94
C LEU A 23 19.49 17.76 -20.77
N PHE A 24 19.71 18.26 -19.58
CA PHE A 24 20.99 18.86 -19.17
C PHE A 24 21.68 17.92 -18.18
N LEU A 25 22.95 17.64 -18.46
CA LEU A 25 23.78 16.75 -17.66
C LEU A 25 24.94 17.56 -17.03
N MET A 26 25.13 17.33 -15.73
CA MET A 26 26.32 17.72 -15.00
C MET A 26 27.01 16.45 -14.54
N ILE A 27 28.26 16.28 -14.90
CA ILE A 27 29.01 15.05 -14.71
C ILE A 27 30.28 15.37 -13.95
N MET A 28 30.60 14.53 -12.94
CA MET A 28 31.88 14.61 -12.22
C MET A 28 32.52 13.22 -12.18
N SER A 29 33.82 13.16 -12.45
CA SER A 29 34.64 11.95 -12.29
C SER A 29 36.05 12.31 -11.87
N GLY A 30 36.49 11.74 -10.74
CA GLY A 30 37.78 12.11 -10.17
C GLY A 30 37.84 13.59 -9.77
N ALA A 31 38.74 14.35 -10.40
CA ALA A 31 38.90 15.78 -10.16
C ALA A 31 38.38 16.66 -11.35
N GLU A 32 37.70 16.05 -12.28
CA GLU A 32 37.19 16.72 -13.48
C GLU A 32 35.66 16.79 -13.47
N ALA A 33 35.14 17.83 -14.12
CA ALA A 33 33.70 18.01 -14.29
C ALA A 33 33.36 18.53 -15.67
N TRP A 34 32.22 18.10 -16.16
CA TRP A 34 31.73 18.42 -17.50
C TRP A 34 30.23 18.72 -17.48
N ARG A 35 29.81 19.48 -18.47
CA ARG A 35 28.40 19.71 -18.77
C ARG A 35 28.10 19.20 -20.17
N GLY A 36 27.00 18.51 -20.32
CA GLY A 36 26.48 18.06 -21.61
C GLY A 36 25.02 18.38 -21.74
N GLU A 37 24.51 18.40 -22.94
CA GLU A 37 23.09 18.62 -23.21
C GLU A 37 22.61 17.70 -24.33
N LEU A 38 21.35 17.31 -24.23
CA LEU A 38 20.64 16.55 -25.24
C LEU A 38 19.30 17.24 -25.48
N LEU A 39 19.22 17.97 -26.59
CA LEU A 39 18.08 18.79 -26.94
C LEU A 39 16.94 17.93 -27.54
N GLU A 40 15.70 18.43 -27.45
CA GLU A 40 14.49 17.76 -27.99
C GLU A 40 14.67 17.32 -29.46
N ASP A 41 15.23 18.17 -30.31
CA ASP A 41 15.48 17.85 -31.73
C ASP A 41 16.43 16.64 -31.91
N GLN A 42 17.42 16.52 -31.04
CA GLN A 42 18.31 15.36 -31.02
C GLN A 42 17.61 14.11 -30.54
N CYS A 43 16.79 14.22 -29.47
CA CYS A 43 15.97 13.12 -28.97
C CYS A 43 15.02 12.62 -30.06
N ARG A 44 14.36 13.51 -30.80
CA ARG A 44 13.45 13.16 -31.91
C ARG A 44 14.18 12.42 -33.05
N LYS A 45 15.36 12.88 -33.46
CA LYS A 45 16.17 12.16 -34.46
C LYS A 45 16.58 10.76 -33.99
N LEU A 46 16.84 10.61 -32.71
CA LEU A 46 17.14 9.30 -32.10
C LEU A 46 15.92 8.39 -32.01
N ASP A 47 14.74 8.95 -31.75
CA ASP A 47 13.46 8.22 -31.82
C ASP A 47 13.21 7.72 -33.26
N GLU A 48 13.40 8.55 -34.29
CA GLU A 48 13.28 8.14 -35.68
C GLU A 48 14.25 7.01 -36.05
N LYS A 49 15.48 7.08 -35.51
CA LYS A 49 16.52 6.09 -35.81
C LYS A 49 16.37 4.75 -35.10
N PHE A 50 15.88 4.76 -33.87
CA PHE A 50 15.89 3.60 -32.99
C PHE A 50 14.50 3.17 -32.52
N GLY A 51 13.44 3.92 -32.78
CA GLY A 51 12.09 3.70 -32.22
C GLY A 51 11.58 2.28 -32.39
N ASP A 52 11.73 1.69 -33.58
CA ASP A 52 11.33 0.31 -33.87
C ASP A 52 12.16 -0.74 -33.10
N SER A 53 13.42 -0.41 -32.77
CA SER A 53 14.36 -1.33 -32.11
C SER A 53 14.30 -1.27 -30.58
N ILE A 54 13.77 -0.17 -30.04
CA ILE A 54 13.81 0.10 -28.60
C ILE A 54 12.47 -0.22 -27.92
N GLY A 55 11.34 -0.16 -28.66
CA GLY A 55 9.99 -0.47 -28.16
C GLY A 55 9.41 0.59 -27.19
N SER A 56 10.13 1.70 -26.99
CA SER A 56 9.71 2.83 -26.15
C SER A 56 10.33 4.12 -26.70
N SER A 57 9.75 5.27 -26.36
CA SER A 57 10.33 6.57 -26.74
C SER A 57 11.73 6.72 -26.16
N PHE A 58 12.65 7.25 -26.94
CA PHE A 58 14.04 7.52 -26.51
C PHE A 58 14.09 8.37 -25.24
N GLN A 59 13.17 9.33 -25.14
CA GLN A 59 13.05 10.19 -23.96
C GLN A 59 12.68 9.40 -22.69
N MET A 60 11.78 8.40 -22.78
CA MET A 60 11.46 7.53 -21.65
C MET A 60 12.68 6.70 -21.25
N LEU A 61 13.39 6.16 -22.22
CA LEU A 61 14.60 5.38 -22.01
C LEU A 61 15.72 6.22 -21.37
N ALA A 62 15.87 7.48 -21.81
CA ALA A 62 16.82 8.42 -21.23
C ALA A 62 16.46 8.76 -19.77
N LYS A 63 15.18 8.96 -19.46
CA LYS A 63 14.73 9.16 -18.08
C LYS A 63 15.04 7.95 -17.19
N GLU A 64 14.84 6.74 -17.69
CA GLU A 64 15.18 5.51 -16.97
C GLU A 64 16.69 5.41 -16.75
N ALA A 65 17.51 5.59 -17.79
CA ALA A 65 18.94 5.41 -17.72
C ALA A 65 19.66 6.44 -16.83
N PHE A 66 19.19 7.70 -16.84
CA PHE A 66 19.84 8.80 -16.11
C PHE A 66 19.23 9.05 -14.71
N VAL A 67 18.07 8.49 -14.40
CA VAL A 67 17.43 8.64 -13.09
C VAL A 67 17.72 7.44 -12.19
N ALA A 68 17.61 6.23 -12.73
CA ALA A 68 17.82 4.99 -12.01
C ALA A 68 18.78 4.12 -12.82
N PRO A 69 20.08 4.09 -12.45
CA PRO A 69 21.04 3.24 -13.14
C PRO A 69 20.55 1.78 -13.09
N SER A 70 20.35 1.21 -14.27
CA SER A 70 19.98 -0.19 -14.42
C SER A 70 21.11 -0.94 -15.13
N GLU A 71 21.20 -2.24 -14.90
CA GLU A 71 22.17 -3.12 -15.58
C GLU A 71 22.01 -3.12 -17.11
N ASN A 72 20.88 -2.62 -17.60
CA ASN A 72 20.58 -2.52 -19.02
C ASN A 72 21.23 -1.33 -19.72
N HIS A 73 21.84 -0.41 -18.96
CA HIS A 73 22.44 0.82 -19.48
C HIS A 73 23.87 0.96 -19.01
N GLU A 74 24.75 1.20 -19.95
CA GLU A 74 26.17 1.49 -19.70
C GLU A 74 26.46 2.94 -20.13
N ILE A 75 26.97 3.73 -19.21
CA ILE A 75 27.37 5.12 -19.46
C ILE A 75 28.86 5.22 -19.19
N SER A 76 29.61 5.70 -20.19
CA SER A 76 31.06 5.89 -20.11
C SER A 76 31.45 7.25 -20.68
N ILE A 77 32.59 7.75 -20.22
CA ILE A 77 33.19 8.99 -20.78
C ILE A 77 34.38 8.56 -21.62
N GLU A 78 34.35 8.87 -22.89
CA GLU A 78 35.41 8.52 -23.84
C GLU A 78 35.75 9.76 -24.72
N ALA A 79 37.01 10.16 -24.77
CA ALA A 79 37.49 11.26 -25.58
C ALA A 79 36.71 12.59 -25.45
N GLY A 80 36.26 12.94 -24.24
CA GLY A 80 35.49 14.16 -23.99
C GLY A 80 34.00 14.06 -24.34
N ASN A 81 33.49 12.87 -24.65
CA ASN A 81 32.10 12.64 -24.93
C ASN A 81 31.51 11.63 -23.93
N LEU A 82 30.26 11.81 -23.57
CA LEU A 82 29.49 10.81 -22.83
C LEU A 82 28.88 9.84 -23.84
N ILE A 83 29.24 8.58 -23.71
CA ILE A 83 28.73 7.52 -24.56
C ILE A 83 27.74 6.70 -23.77
N TRP A 84 26.50 6.65 -24.27
CA TRP A 84 25.45 5.87 -23.69
C TRP A 84 25.14 4.64 -24.55
N ARG A 85 25.22 3.44 -23.94
CA ARG A 85 24.96 2.15 -24.56
C ARG A 85 23.84 1.41 -23.87
N LYS A 86 22.98 0.77 -24.66
CA LYS A 86 22.02 -0.23 -24.14
C LYS A 86 22.68 -1.59 -24.14
N VAL A 87 22.59 -2.29 -23.03
CA VAL A 87 23.11 -3.65 -22.83
C VAL A 87 21.97 -4.64 -23.01
N GLY A 88 22.05 -5.47 -24.04
CA GLY A 88 21.09 -6.55 -24.33
C GLY A 88 21.78 -7.90 -24.34
N GLY A 89 21.91 -8.54 -23.17
CA GLY A 89 22.64 -9.79 -23.03
C GLY A 89 24.12 -9.66 -23.42
N LYS A 90 24.55 -10.35 -24.51
CA LYS A 90 25.95 -10.28 -24.98
C LYS A 90 26.24 -9.12 -25.94
N LYS A 91 25.24 -8.35 -26.33
CA LYS A 91 25.40 -7.25 -27.29
C LYS A 91 25.23 -5.91 -26.60
N LYS A 92 26.14 -4.98 -26.92
CA LYS A 92 26.05 -3.58 -26.50
C LYS A 92 25.74 -2.73 -27.72
N MET A 93 24.69 -1.94 -27.66
CA MET A 93 24.27 -1.03 -28.73
C MET A 93 24.51 0.42 -28.30
N LYS A 94 25.32 1.16 -29.03
CA LYS A 94 25.51 2.60 -28.80
C LYS A 94 24.22 3.33 -29.21
N LEU A 95 23.59 4.00 -28.24
CA LEU A 95 22.38 4.76 -28.46
C LEU A 95 22.70 6.19 -28.87
N THR A 96 23.55 6.85 -28.11
CA THR A 96 23.94 8.25 -28.40
C THR A 96 25.32 8.56 -27.85
N GLU A 97 25.83 9.66 -28.33
CA GLU A 97 27.05 10.31 -27.89
C GLU A 97 26.75 11.78 -27.65
N ILE A 98 27.05 12.26 -26.44
CA ILE A 98 26.77 13.63 -26.01
C ILE A 98 28.12 14.32 -25.81
N GLU A 99 28.31 15.42 -26.50
CA GLU A 99 29.52 16.25 -26.37
C GLU A 99 29.56 16.88 -24.96
N LEU A 100 30.71 16.80 -24.31
CA LEU A 100 30.93 17.31 -22.99
C LEU A 100 31.83 18.54 -23.00
N SER A 101 31.34 19.61 -22.42
CA SER A 101 32.09 20.84 -22.19
C SER A 101 32.68 20.81 -20.76
N PRO A 102 34.00 21.04 -20.59
CA PRO A 102 34.61 21.08 -19.27
C PRO A 102 34.09 22.30 -18.49
N VAL A 103 33.85 22.07 -17.20
CA VAL A 103 33.41 23.10 -16.24
C VAL A 103 34.28 23.08 -14.99
N ASN A 104 34.21 24.15 -14.21
CA ASN A 104 34.93 24.20 -12.93
C ASN A 104 34.40 23.11 -11.99
N PHE A 105 35.30 22.26 -11.50
CA PHE A 105 34.94 21.14 -10.62
C PHE A 105 34.27 21.59 -9.32
N LEU A 106 34.77 22.66 -8.68
CA LEU A 106 34.20 23.18 -7.44
C LEU A 106 32.77 23.72 -7.63
N ASP A 107 32.52 24.39 -8.76
CA ASP A 107 31.19 24.92 -9.08
C ASP A 107 30.20 23.77 -9.34
N ALA A 108 30.61 22.75 -10.10
CA ALA A 108 29.83 21.57 -10.35
C ALA A 108 29.54 20.80 -9.06
N GLN A 109 30.53 20.61 -8.20
CA GLN A 109 30.40 19.97 -6.90
C GLN A 109 29.40 20.72 -6.01
N LYS A 110 29.54 22.05 -5.93
CA LYS A 110 28.61 22.88 -5.15
C LYS A 110 27.17 22.74 -5.67
N GLU A 111 26.96 22.81 -6.95
CA GLU A 111 25.64 22.69 -7.59
C GLU A 111 24.97 21.33 -7.26
N ILE A 112 25.75 20.24 -7.31
CA ILE A 112 25.25 18.91 -6.96
C ILE A 112 24.94 18.80 -5.45
N PHE A 113 25.81 19.32 -4.58
CA PHE A 113 25.58 19.30 -3.14
C PHE A 113 24.37 20.16 -2.74
N ASP A 114 24.22 21.35 -3.28
CA ASP A 114 23.08 22.23 -2.99
C ASP A 114 21.77 21.53 -3.38
N TYR A 115 21.76 20.86 -4.52
CA TYR A 115 20.61 20.06 -4.95
C TYR A 115 20.32 18.89 -3.98
N LEU A 116 21.35 18.12 -3.60
CA LEU A 116 21.19 16.98 -2.68
C LEU A 116 20.70 17.42 -1.30
N LEU A 117 21.25 18.51 -0.78
CA LEU A 117 20.82 19.09 0.50
C LEU A 117 19.35 19.51 0.45
N LYS A 118 18.96 20.24 -0.60
CA LYS A 118 17.57 20.65 -0.81
C LYS A 118 16.64 19.45 -0.88
N THR A 119 16.99 18.46 -1.68
CA THR A 119 16.19 17.22 -1.83
C THR A 119 16.08 16.46 -0.51
N ASN A 120 17.18 16.35 0.23
CA ASN A 120 17.18 15.69 1.53
C ASN A 120 16.25 16.41 2.54
N MET A 121 16.29 17.75 2.55
CA MET A 121 15.37 18.52 3.40
C MET A 121 13.90 18.30 3.01
N GLU A 122 13.59 18.28 1.73
CA GLU A 122 12.24 18.02 1.22
C GLU A 122 11.76 16.61 1.58
N VAL A 123 12.60 15.59 1.37
CA VAL A 123 12.30 14.18 1.72
C VAL A 123 12.11 14.04 3.24
N THR A 124 12.98 14.64 4.03
CA THR A 124 12.87 14.60 5.49
C THR A 124 11.57 15.26 5.97
N SER A 125 11.19 16.39 5.39
CA SER A 125 9.92 17.06 5.71
C SER A 125 8.72 16.20 5.36
N LYS A 126 8.71 15.60 4.16
CA LYS A 126 7.64 14.68 3.73
C LYS A 126 7.56 13.45 4.62
N ASN A 127 8.70 12.86 5.00
CA ASN A 127 8.72 11.70 5.89
C ASN A 127 8.13 12.02 7.27
N LYS A 128 8.42 13.21 7.83
CA LYS A 128 7.78 13.67 9.08
C LYS A 128 6.27 13.83 8.92
N GLU A 129 5.81 14.36 7.80
CA GLU A 129 4.39 14.49 7.52
C GLU A 129 3.70 13.12 7.39
N TYR A 130 4.32 12.17 6.67
CA TYR A 130 3.80 10.79 6.56
C TYR A 130 3.75 10.09 7.91
N ALA A 131 4.78 10.20 8.74
CA ALA A 131 4.79 9.63 10.08
C ALA A 131 3.62 10.16 10.92
N ARG A 132 3.41 11.48 10.92
CA ARG A 132 2.28 12.11 11.62
C ARG A 132 0.91 11.63 11.11
N ARG A 133 0.77 11.48 9.78
CA ARG A 133 -0.47 10.94 9.19
C ARG A 133 -0.71 9.50 9.62
N GLN A 134 0.34 8.68 9.63
CA GLN A 134 0.27 7.30 10.07
C GLN A 134 -0.15 7.20 11.55
N GLU A 135 0.42 8.01 12.44
CA GLU A 135 0.02 8.06 13.85
C GLU A 135 -1.46 8.42 14.01
N ASN A 136 -1.94 9.42 13.26
CA ASN A 136 -3.35 9.82 13.29
C ASN A 136 -4.28 8.69 12.84
N LEU A 137 -3.95 8.01 11.74
CA LEU A 137 -4.73 6.87 11.23
C LEU A 137 -4.78 5.71 12.23
N VAL A 138 -3.64 5.38 12.86
CA VAL A 138 -3.58 4.34 13.90
C VAL A 138 -4.47 4.73 15.11
N ALA A 139 -4.44 5.99 15.53
CA ALA A 139 -5.27 6.48 16.61
C ALA A 139 -6.77 6.42 16.26
N GLU A 140 -7.14 6.76 15.04
CA GLU A 140 -8.52 6.69 14.54
C GLU A 140 -9.02 5.24 14.45
N MET A 141 -8.19 4.33 13.91
CA MET A 141 -8.48 2.89 13.89
C MET A 141 -8.70 2.33 15.31
N LYS A 142 -7.88 2.75 16.28
CA LYS A 142 -8.03 2.33 17.67
C LYS A 142 -9.35 2.82 18.26
N LYS A 143 -9.75 4.06 17.98
CA LYS A 143 -11.05 4.61 18.40
C LYS A 143 -12.21 3.82 17.78
N SER A 144 -12.15 3.55 16.49
CA SER A 144 -13.17 2.78 15.77
C SER A 144 -13.32 1.37 16.32
N ARG A 145 -12.21 0.65 16.57
CA ARG A 145 -12.24 -0.67 17.21
C ARG A 145 -12.88 -0.64 18.61
N THR A 146 -12.58 0.39 19.41
CA THR A 146 -13.18 0.54 20.74
C THR A 146 -14.68 0.79 20.63
N MET A 147 -15.10 1.58 19.66
CA MET A 147 -16.52 1.88 19.41
C MET A 147 -17.28 0.61 19.00
N LEU A 148 -16.71 -0.20 18.09
CA LEU A 148 -17.28 -1.47 17.67
C LEU A 148 -17.47 -2.43 18.86
N ARG A 149 -16.45 -2.60 19.72
CA ARG A 149 -16.58 -3.43 20.93
C ARG A 149 -17.66 -2.93 21.89
N ASN A 150 -17.83 -1.62 21.99
CA ASN A 150 -18.92 -1.07 22.81
C ASN A 150 -20.28 -1.36 22.19
N PHE A 151 -20.43 -1.29 20.87
CA PHE A 151 -21.65 -1.66 20.18
C PHE A 151 -22.00 -3.15 20.39
N GLU A 152 -21.00 -4.04 20.29
CA GLU A 152 -21.20 -5.47 20.56
C GLU A 152 -21.73 -5.70 21.97
N LYS A 153 -21.14 -5.09 22.99
CA LYS A 153 -21.62 -5.20 24.38
C LYS A 153 -23.04 -4.67 24.55
N VAL A 154 -23.34 -3.52 23.97
CA VAL A 154 -24.69 -2.94 24.04
C VAL A 154 -25.71 -3.85 23.34
N LYS A 155 -25.31 -4.47 22.22
CA LYS A 155 -26.17 -5.45 21.53
C LYS A 155 -26.47 -6.66 22.42
N GLU A 156 -25.46 -7.27 23.03
CA GLU A 156 -25.62 -8.39 23.98
C GLU A 156 -26.57 -8.00 25.16
N GLU A 157 -26.34 -6.85 25.78
CA GLU A 157 -27.19 -6.35 26.85
C GLU A 157 -28.65 -6.15 26.42
N ILE A 158 -28.90 -5.72 25.20
CA ILE A 158 -30.26 -5.57 24.66
C ILE A 158 -30.88 -6.94 24.41
N GLU A 159 -30.13 -7.88 23.82
CA GLU A 159 -30.59 -9.24 23.57
C GLU A 159 -30.96 -9.95 24.88
N ASP A 160 -30.10 -9.89 25.89
CA ASP A 160 -30.34 -10.47 27.19
C ASP A 160 -31.63 -9.91 27.86
N ARG A 161 -31.78 -8.58 27.86
CA ARG A 161 -33.01 -7.95 28.39
C ARG A 161 -34.25 -8.37 27.63
N LEU A 162 -34.14 -8.53 26.32
CA LEU A 162 -35.24 -8.92 25.45
C LEU A 162 -35.67 -10.39 25.79
N TYR A 163 -34.70 -11.27 25.98
CA TYR A 163 -34.96 -12.64 26.41
C TYR A 163 -35.57 -12.71 27.82
N GLU A 164 -35.01 -11.96 28.78
CA GLU A 164 -35.53 -11.91 30.14
C GLU A 164 -37.00 -11.43 30.20
N THR A 165 -37.37 -10.48 29.36
CA THR A 165 -38.75 -9.97 29.33
C THR A 165 -39.69 -10.84 28.51
N PHE A 166 -39.23 -11.48 27.45
CA PHE A 166 -40.08 -12.26 26.54
C PHE A 166 -40.40 -13.64 27.05
N LEU A 167 -39.44 -14.31 27.72
CA LEU A 167 -39.63 -15.66 28.28
C LEU A 167 -40.80 -15.76 29.24
N PRO A 168 -40.98 -14.89 30.25
CA PRO A 168 -42.15 -14.93 31.15
C PRO A 168 -43.45 -14.72 30.41
N VAL A 169 -43.50 -13.84 29.41
CA VAL A 169 -44.72 -13.60 28.64
C VAL A 169 -45.07 -14.82 27.80
N LEU A 170 -44.11 -15.46 27.17
CA LEU A 170 -44.28 -16.65 26.37
C LEU A 170 -44.79 -17.81 27.25
N ASN A 171 -44.16 -18.01 28.38
CA ASN A 171 -44.57 -19.07 29.36
C ASN A 171 -45.96 -18.81 29.91
N SER A 172 -46.31 -17.56 30.18
CA SER A 172 -47.66 -17.20 30.61
C SER A 172 -48.70 -17.49 29.52
N LYS A 173 -48.39 -17.19 28.26
CA LYS A 173 -49.29 -17.53 27.16
C LYS A 173 -49.39 -19.02 26.93
N LYS A 174 -48.30 -19.80 26.95
CA LYS A 174 -48.35 -21.28 26.88
C LYS A 174 -49.22 -21.87 27.98
N ARG A 175 -49.08 -21.41 29.23
CA ARG A 175 -49.91 -21.87 30.35
C ARG A 175 -51.39 -21.54 30.12
N LYS A 176 -51.70 -20.36 29.59
CA LYS A 176 -53.08 -19.96 29.31
C LYS A 176 -53.72 -20.78 28.19
N ILE A 177 -52.96 -21.12 27.18
CA ILE A 177 -53.39 -22.00 26.10
C ILE A 177 -53.74 -23.38 26.66
N ARG A 178 -52.85 -24.01 27.45
CA ARG A 178 -53.13 -25.31 28.07
C ARG A 178 -54.39 -25.27 28.96
N GLU A 179 -54.53 -24.23 29.80
CA GLU A 179 -55.75 -24.06 30.64
C GLU A 179 -57.02 -23.95 29.79
N LEU A 180 -56.97 -23.29 28.65
CA LEU A 180 -58.10 -23.17 27.75
C LEU A 180 -58.39 -24.49 27.02
N GLU A 181 -57.37 -25.23 26.62
CA GLU A 181 -57.47 -26.56 26.02
C GLU A 181 -58.06 -27.55 26.97
N GLU A 182 -57.65 -27.61 28.28
CA GLU A 182 -58.27 -28.45 29.31
C GLU A 182 -59.71 -28.08 29.49
N ARG A 183 -60.11 -26.84 29.61
CA ARG A 183 -61.49 -26.39 29.73
C ARG A 183 -62.34 -26.73 28.52
N LEU A 184 -61.82 -26.71 27.30
CA LEU A 184 -62.52 -27.17 26.14
C LEU A 184 -62.66 -28.70 26.08
N GLY A 185 -61.63 -29.43 26.51
CA GLY A 185 -61.63 -30.86 26.57
C GLY A 185 -62.67 -31.38 27.59
N ASP A 186 -62.79 -30.74 28.76
CA ASP A 186 -63.79 -31.05 29.77
C ASP A 186 -65.23 -30.73 29.31
N SER A 187 -65.43 -29.70 28.52
CA SER A 187 -66.73 -29.35 27.92
C SER A 187 -67.17 -30.34 26.83
N HIS A 188 -66.25 -31.02 26.18
CA HIS A 188 -66.55 -31.95 25.09
C HIS A 188 -66.82 -33.39 25.60
N ASN A 189 -66.51 -33.69 26.84
CA ASN A 189 -66.73 -35.00 27.41
C ASN A 189 -68.18 -35.27 27.97
N THR A 190 -69.05 -34.25 27.83
CA THR A 190 -70.43 -34.33 28.31
C THR A 190 -71.44 -34.55 27.18
N GLU A 191 -71.10 -34.49 25.92
CA GLU A 191 -72.05 -34.81 24.84
C GLU A 191 -71.34 -35.52 23.66
N THR A 192 -71.84 -36.75 23.44
CA THR A 192 -71.83 -37.55 22.23
C THR A 192 -70.57 -38.36 21.89
N ARG A 193 -70.64 -39.65 22.22
CA ARG A 193 -70.06 -40.72 21.41
C ARG A 193 -70.57 -40.64 19.97
N VAL A 194 -69.81 -40.09 19.04
CA VAL A 194 -69.95 -40.48 17.66
C VAL A 194 -68.52 -40.38 17.05
N SER A 195 -68.13 -41.55 16.58
CA SER A 195 -66.91 -41.82 15.85
C SER A 195 -66.72 -40.85 14.65
N HIS A 196 -65.61 -40.15 14.58
CA HIS A 196 -64.95 -39.87 13.29
C HIS A 196 -63.44 -39.64 13.49
N GLY A 197 -62.72 -40.44 12.75
CA GLY A 197 -61.26 -40.28 12.67
C GLY A 197 -60.89 -38.90 12.16
N GLY A 198 -59.96 -38.24 12.80
CA GLY A 198 -59.45 -36.93 12.44
C GLY A 198 -58.06 -36.78 13.06
N GLU A 199 -57.16 -36.91 12.25
CA GLU A 199 -55.74 -36.50 12.17
C GLU A 199 -55.21 -35.87 13.43
N GLU A 200 -54.36 -36.66 14.08
CA GLU A 200 -53.47 -36.32 15.17
C GLU A 200 -52.39 -35.38 14.66
N TYR A 201 -52.59 -34.05 14.77
CA TYR A 201 -51.52 -33.09 14.69
C TYR A 201 -50.73 -33.14 16.01
N GLY A 202 -49.88 -34.15 16.10
CA GLY A 202 -48.81 -34.19 17.07
C GLY A 202 -47.81 -33.08 16.75
N SER A 203 -48.01 -31.92 17.32
CA SER A 203 -46.96 -30.91 17.42
C SER A 203 -46.05 -31.28 18.59
N ASP A 204 -45.33 -32.37 18.42
CA ASP A 204 -44.20 -32.72 19.22
C ASP A 204 -43.03 -31.85 18.74
N THR A 205 -42.96 -30.62 19.22
CA THR A 205 -41.77 -29.84 19.20
C THR A 205 -40.88 -30.32 20.32
N GLU A 206 -40.29 -31.51 20.12
CA GLU A 206 -39.10 -31.90 20.84
C GLU A 206 -38.09 -30.79 20.63
N GLU A 207 -37.57 -30.30 21.74
CA GLU A 207 -36.39 -29.46 21.82
C GLU A 207 -35.19 -30.26 21.27
N GLU A 208 -35.03 -30.34 19.96
CA GLU A 208 -33.70 -30.54 19.41
C GLU A 208 -32.94 -29.22 19.60
N MET A 209 -32.23 -29.18 20.71
CA MET A 209 -31.05 -28.37 20.86
C MET A 209 -30.09 -28.83 19.76
N SER A 210 -30.32 -28.36 18.54
CA SER A 210 -29.32 -28.36 17.50
C SER A 210 -28.24 -27.44 17.99
N GLU A 211 -27.20 -28.04 18.54
CA GLU A 211 -25.88 -27.43 18.57
C GLU A 211 -25.46 -27.16 17.12
N GLY A 212 -25.95 -26.07 16.56
CA GLY A 212 -25.43 -25.48 15.37
C GLY A 212 -24.07 -24.93 15.71
N GLU A 213 -23.06 -25.76 15.52
CA GLU A 213 -21.70 -25.25 15.24
C GLU A 213 -21.78 -24.35 14.03
N GLY A 214 -22.15 -23.10 14.27
CA GLY A 214 -21.90 -21.99 13.38
C GLY A 214 -20.39 -21.80 13.38
N GLY A 215 -19.71 -22.50 12.46
CA GLY A 215 -18.35 -22.23 12.12
C GLY A 215 -18.24 -20.76 11.73
N ASN A 216 -17.93 -19.95 12.71
CA ASN A 216 -17.44 -18.61 12.50
C ASN A 216 -16.02 -18.78 11.96
N GLU A 217 -15.90 -18.91 10.64
CA GLU A 217 -14.65 -18.69 9.98
C GLU A 217 -14.23 -17.25 10.28
N HIS A 218 -13.63 -17.09 11.46
CA HIS A 218 -12.75 -15.98 11.74
C HIS A 218 -11.67 -16.06 10.66
N ALA A 219 -11.84 -15.26 9.63
CA ALA A 219 -10.72 -14.85 8.82
C ALA A 219 -9.76 -14.15 9.79
N GLU A 220 -8.83 -14.94 10.32
CA GLU A 220 -7.61 -14.43 10.90
C GLU A 220 -6.93 -13.64 9.80
N CYS A 221 -7.18 -12.34 9.76
CA CYS A 221 -6.26 -11.40 9.17
C CYS A 221 -4.99 -11.52 10.01
N GLU A 222 -4.08 -12.37 9.54
CA GLU A 222 -2.71 -12.41 10.00
C GLU A 222 -2.17 -10.98 10.01
N ASP A 223 -2.01 -10.44 11.21
CA ASP A 223 -1.20 -9.28 11.54
C ASP A 223 0.29 -9.65 11.34
N THR A 224 0.65 -9.93 10.09
CA THR A 224 2.05 -10.04 9.67
C THR A 224 2.44 -8.77 8.98
N LEU A 225 2.71 -7.72 9.74
CA LEU A 225 3.64 -6.64 9.33
C LEU A 225 3.93 -5.73 10.53
N VAL A 226 4.53 -6.28 11.56
CA VAL A 226 5.42 -5.50 12.40
C VAL A 226 6.81 -6.06 12.19
N SER A 227 7.45 -5.61 11.15
CA SER A 227 8.90 -5.59 11.07
C SER A 227 9.38 -4.83 12.29
N LYS A 228 9.87 -5.59 13.29
CA LYS A 228 10.79 -5.08 14.27
C LYS A 228 12.09 -4.74 13.54
N ASP A 229 12.14 -3.61 12.90
CA ASP A 229 13.41 -2.96 12.66
C ASP A 229 13.93 -2.50 14.02
N LYS A 230 14.76 -3.36 14.57
CA LYS A 230 15.68 -3.01 15.62
C LYS A 230 16.57 -1.89 15.10
N ASN A 231 16.22 -0.67 15.42
CA ASN A 231 17.13 0.46 15.39
C ASN A 231 18.00 0.41 16.65
N ASP A 232 18.82 -0.64 16.75
CA ASP A 232 19.99 -0.69 17.61
C ASP A 232 21.16 -0.16 16.78
N SER A 233 21.36 1.13 16.76
CA SER A 233 22.65 1.77 16.47
C SER A 233 22.53 3.30 16.47
N LEU A 234 22.31 3.91 17.63
CA LEU A 234 22.63 5.33 17.83
C LEU A 234 22.82 5.63 19.33
N ASP A 235 23.64 4.80 20.00
CA ASP A 235 24.19 5.12 21.29
C ASP A 235 25.68 4.81 21.29
N LEU A 236 26.46 5.61 20.60
CA LEU A 236 27.91 5.67 20.70
C LEU A 236 28.45 6.93 20.04
N LEU A 237 28.20 8.12 20.60
CA LEU A 237 28.99 9.34 20.38
C LEU A 237 28.56 10.45 21.37
N GLU A 238 28.50 10.15 22.65
CA GLU A 238 28.71 11.16 23.71
C GLU A 238 29.75 10.61 24.65
N ASP A 239 30.98 10.88 24.32
CA ASP A 239 32.10 11.09 25.25
C ASP A 239 33.37 11.28 24.44
N SER A 240 33.66 12.51 24.09
CA SER A 240 35.01 13.08 23.97
C SER A 240 34.97 14.46 23.31
N PHE A 241 35.19 15.40 24.10
CA PHE A 241 35.61 16.80 24.05
C PHE A 241 34.60 17.81 24.57
#